data_ac6efc1a5f2d02a6d3a8a3e88e435c8b
#
_entry.id   ac6efc1a5f2d02a6d3a8a3e88e435c8b
#
_cell.length_a   1.000
_cell.length_b   1.000
_cell.length_c   1.000
_cell.angle_alpha   90.00
_cell.angle_beta   90.00
_cell.angle_gamma   90.00
#
_symmetry.space_group_name_H-M   'P 1'
#
loop_
_entity.id
_entity.type
_entity.pdbx_description
1 polymer ?
#
loop_
_entity_poly.entity_id
_entity_poly.type
_entity_poly.pdbx_seq_one_letter_code
_entity_poly.pdbx_strand_id
1 'polypeptide(L)'
;MIIMQMNMIIREKRKELGLTQEQIAEYLGVSTPAVNKWEKGTTYPDISLLPPLARLLKTDLNTLLCFDEGLSEKEISHFCKEVMDTIGANGFESGFTMVVDKTQKYPGCGMLLHTTALLLDGALMLSGITDPRKEKYSSQIIDLYKRAAGSEDEKIRNKATFMLASKYMGLEEYDKAQEMLDLLPERSSIDKMQLQANLWSSQGKLTEAAELLERKLLLLESNEIQSILTSLAEIALKEGRTENAARLAEISGETARLFGLWEYCSFVAPLQVAVHEENVQESISILKSIFAAVFTPWDIKKSPLYCHIAVKENQTTPGKKMLPALLAEVENDPKYGFLHSNGEFQQLIVQYRARC
;
A
#
# COMPACT_ATOMS: atom_id res chain seq x y z
N MET A 1 0.64 24.53 -7.82
CA MET A 1 0.14 24.38 -9.22
C MET A 1 -1.02 25.36 -9.37
N ILE A 2 -0.94 26.30 -10.33
CA ILE A 2 -2.05 27.23 -10.58
C ILE A 2 -3.15 26.42 -11.24
N ILE A 3 -4.31 26.30 -10.58
CA ILE A 3 -5.49 25.69 -11.19
C ILE A 3 -5.90 26.60 -12.34
N MET A 4 -5.65 26.17 -13.58
CA MET A 4 -6.12 26.90 -14.77
C MET A 4 -7.65 26.86 -14.77
N GLN A 5 -8.26 28.03 -14.89
CA GLN A 5 -9.73 28.13 -14.99
C GLN A 5 -10.13 28.04 -16.48
N MET A 6 -11.35 27.61 -16.78
CA MET A 6 -11.89 27.46 -18.15
C MET A 6 -11.59 28.70 -19.02
N ASN A 7 -11.74 29.89 -18.49
CA ASN A 7 -11.47 31.15 -19.20
C ASN A 7 -10.01 31.23 -19.70
N MET A 8 -9.06 30.75 -18.91
CA MET A 8 -7.65 30.72 -19.30
C MET A 8 -7.42 29.68 -20.40
N ILE A 9 -8.01 28.52 -20.30
CA ILE A 9 -7.89 27.46 -21.32
C ILE A 9 -8.48 27.94 -22.65
N ILE A 10 -9.68 28.50 -22.63
CA ILE A 10 -10.28 29.06 -23.86
C ILE A 10 -9.32 30.06 -24.52
N ARG A 11 -8.77 30.98 -23.76
CA ARG A 11 -7.87 32.03 -24.26
C ARG A 11 -6.55 31.47 -24.78
N GLU A 12 -5.92 30.55 -24.05
CA GLU A 12 -4.64 29.94 -24.42
C GLU A 12 -4.79 29.06 -25.67
N LYS A 13 -5.75 28.17 -25.69
CA LYS A 13 -6.01 27.30 -26.85
C LYS A 13 -6.38 28.09 -28.10
N ARG A 14 -7.18 29.15 -27.96
CA ARG A 14 -7.43 30.09 -29.08
C ARG A 14 -6.14 30.66 -29.63
N LYS A 15 -5.25 31.19 -28.75
CA LYS A 15 -3.97 31.77 -29.16
C LYS A 15 -3.02 30.76 -29.78
N GLU A 16 -2.92 29.55 -29.23
CA GLU A 16 -2.13 28.44 -29.78
C GLU A 16 -2.54 28.12 -31.23
N LEU A 17 -3.84 28.19 -31.50
CA LEU A 17 -4.40 27.94 -32.82
C LEU A 17 -4.41 29.18 -33.74
N GLY A 18 -3.94 30.33 -33.28
CA GLY A 18 -3.93 31.57 -34.05
C GLY A 18 -5.32 32.15 -34.35
N LEU A 19 -6.37 31.72 -33.61
CA LEU A 19 -7.73 32.15 -33.84
C LEU A 19 -8.00 33.54 -33.21
N THR A 20 -8.91 34.34 -33.84
CA THR A 20 -9.45 35.57 -33.23
C THR A 20 -10.72 35.23 -32.42
N GLN A 21 -11.13 36.13 -31.52
CA GLN A 21 -12.39 36.02 -30.80
C GLN A 21 -13.60 36.08 -31.76
N GLU A 22 -13.50 36.81 -32.86
CA GLU A 22 -14.49 36.87 -33.92
C GLU A 22 -14.69 35.52 -34.61
N GLN A 23 -13.60 34.82 -34.94
CA GLN A 23 -13.66 33.51 -35.58
C GLN A 23 -14.31 32.48 -34.67
N ILE A 24 -14.03 32.51 -33.36
CA ILE A 24 -14.74 31.62 -32.40
C ILE A 24 -16.23 31.99 -32.36
N ALA A 25 -16.56 33.30 -32.30
CA ALA A 25 -17.93 33.74 -32.22
C ALA A 25 -18.74 33.34 -33.47
N GLU A 26 -18.16 33.50 -34.66
CA GLU A 26 -18.74 33.10 -35.93
C GLU A 26 -18.98 31.59 -35.98
N TYR A 27 -17.99 30.78 -35.61
CA TYR A 27 -18.12 29.31 -35.60
C TYR A 27 -19.21 28.80 -34.67
N LEU A 28 -19.37 29.44 -33.51
CA LEU A 28 -20.33 29.05 -32.49
C LEU A 28 -21.71 29.74 -32.63
N GLY A 29 -21.86 30.64 -33.57
CA GLY A 29 -23.11 31.41 -33.74
C GLY A 29 -23.43 32.35 -32.57
N VAL A 30 -22.40 32.93 -31.92
CA VAL A 30 -22.53 33.86 -30.80
C VAL A 30 -21.89 35.23 -31.12
N SER A 31 -22.07 36.20 -30.24
CA SER A 31 -21.43 37.49 -30.41
C SER A 31 -19.97 37.52 -29.94
N THR A 32 -19.08 38.26 -30.58
CA THR A 32 -17.70 38.47 -30.14
C THR A 32 -17.59 38.97 -28.68
N PRO A 33 -18.46 39.89 -28.20
CA PRO A 33 -18.48 40.25 -26.78
C PRO A 33 -18.76 39.09 -25.84
N ALA A 34 -19.51 38.05 -26.26
CA ALA A 34 -19.74 36.84 -25.42
C ALA A 34 -18.44 36.08 -25.24
N VAL A 35 -17.68 35.84 -26.33
CA VAL A 35 -16.37 35.16 -26.25
C VAL A 35 -15.40 35.96 -25.37
N ASN A 36 -15.38 37.28 -25.49
CA ASN A 36 -14.54 38.15 -24.64
C ASN A 36 -14.90 38.00 -23.15
N LYS A 37 -16.20 37.90 -22.80
CA LYS A 37 -16.65 37.67 -21.42
C LYS A 37 -16.22 36.31 -20.91
N TRP A 38 -16.27 35.27 -21.75
CA TRP A 38 -15.79 33.94 -21.37
C TRP A 38 -14.29 33.94 -21.04
N GLU A 39 -13.47 34.58 -21.92
CA GLU A 39 -12.02 34.68 -21.70
C GLU A 39 -11.63 35.55 -20.50
N LYS A 40 -12.52 36.50 -20.10
CA LYS A 40 -12.37 37.28 -18.86
C LYS A 40 -12.88 36.59 -17.61
N GLY A 41 -13.58 35.47 -17.77
CA GLY A 41 -14.19 34.73 -16.65
C GLY A 41 -15.41 35.43 -16.04
N THR A 42 -16.02 36.39 -16.74
CA THR A 42 -17.22 37.13 -16.27
C THR A 42 -18.51 36.34 -16.53
N THR A 43 -18.52 35.47 -17.54
CA THR A 43 -19.61 34.56 -17.88
C THR A 43 -19.00 33.27 -18.42
N TYR A 44 -19.80 32.19 -18.44
CA TYR A 44 -19.45 30.92 -19.03
C TYR A 44 -20.22 30.67 -20.34
N PRO A 45 -19.66 29.87 -21.27
CA PRO A 45 -20.42 29.38 -22.41
C PRO A 45 -21.65 28.57 -21.93
N ASP A 46 -22.74 28.60 -22.71
CA ASP A 46 -23.84 27.67 -22.51
C ASP A 46 -23.35 26.22 -22.67
N ILE A 47 -23.93 25.30 -21.92
CA ILE A 47 -23.55 23.88 -21.92
C ILE A 47 -23.63 23.26 -23.33
N SER A 48 -24.57 23.70 -24.14
CA SER A 48 -24.75 23.26 -25.53
C SER A 48 -23.60 23.71 -26.46
N LEU A 49 -22.87 24.77 -26.09
CA LEU A 49 -21.73 25.30 -26.84
C LEU A 49 -20.39 24.64 -26.44
N LEU A 50 -20.35 23.92 -25.33
CA LEU A 50 -19.10 23.28 -24.85
C LEU A 50 -18.56 22.25 -25.83
N PRO A 51 -19.35 21.31 -26.40
CA PRO A 51 -18.84 20.34 -27.36
C PRO A 51 -18.31 20.96 -28.66
N PRO A 52 -19.00 21.92 -29.34
CA PRO A 52 -18.44 22.56 -30.51
C PRO A 52 -17.24 23.44 -30.19
N LEU A 53 -17.20 24.12 -29.04
CA LEU A 53 -16.04 24.91 -28.59
C LEU A 53 -14.83 24.01 -28.35
N ALA A 54 -14.98 22.86 -27.68
CA ALA A 54 -13.90 21.91 -27.44
C ALA A 54 -13.31 21.37 -28.76
N ARG A 55 -14.18 21.03 -29.74
CA ARG A 55 -13.74 20.62 -31.08
C ARG A 55 -12.98 21.70 -31.82
N LEU A 56 -13.46 22.95 -31.79
CA LEU A 56 -12.79 24.10 -32.42
C LEU A 56 -11.42 24.32 -31.80
N LEU A 57 -11.32 24.28 -30.48
CA LEU A 57 -10.09 24.47 -29.72
C LEU A 57 -9.17 23.24 -29.69
N LYS A 58 -9.55 22.15 -30.37
CA LYS A 58 -8.82 20.87 -30.43
C LYS A 58 -8.46 20.36 -29.02
N THR A 59 -9.40 20.44 -28.09
CA THR A 59 -9.25 19.96 -26.72
C THR A 59 -10.44 19.06 -26.36
N ASP A 60 -10.30 18.28 -25.29
CA ASP A 60 -11.40 17.50 -24.73
C ASP A 60 -12.22 18.34 -23.72
N LEU A 61 -13.43 17.86 -23.40
CA LEU A 61 -14.32 18.55 -22.48
C LEU A 61 -13.79 18.63 -21.05
N ASN A 62 -13.09 17.61 -20.57
CA ASN A 62 -12.56 17.60 -19.21
C ASN A 62 -11.48 18.67 -19.07
N THR A 63 -10.57 18.75 -20.03
CA THR A 63 -9.57 19.84 -20.10
C THR A 63 -10.24 21.20 -20.16
N LEU A 64 -11.26 21.38 -21.04
CA LEU A 64 -11.97 22.65 -21.20
C LEU A 64 -12.69 23.07 -19.91
N LEU A 65 -13.31 22.14 -19.21
CA LEU A 65 -14.01 22.36 -17.95
C LEU A 65 -13.08 22.45 -16.74
N CYS A 66 -11.78 22.19 -16.91
CA CYS A 66 -10.82 22.03 -15.83
C CYS A 66 -11.26 20.92 -14.85
N PHE A 67 -11.96 19.92 -15.39
CA PHE A 67 -12.44 18.79 -14.62
C PHE A 67 -11.30 17.78 -14.47
N ASP A 68 -10.72 17.75 -13.29
CA ASP A 68 -9.73 16.75 -12.91
C ASP A 68 -10.44 15.66 -12.11
N GLU A 69 -10.58 14.49 -12.72
CA GLU A 69 -11.25 13.35 -12.07
C GLU A 69 -10.42 12.77 -10.91
N GLY A 70 -9.18 13.18 -10.78
CA GLY A 70 -8.24 12.62 -9.84
C GLY A 70 -7.47 13.64 -9.01
N LEU A 71 -6.82 13.12 -7.99
CA LEU A 71 -5.81 13.82 -7.22
C LEU A 71 -4.44 13.29 -7.61
N SER A 72 -3.44 14.17 -7.65
CA SER A 72 -2.04 13.76 -7.82
C SER A 72 -1.57 12.88 -6.65
N GLU A 73 -0.56 12.05 -6.89
CA GLU A 73 0.07 11.24 -5.82
C GLU A 73 0.52 12.08 -4.62
N LYS A 74 1.01 13.30 -4.90
CA LYS A 74 1.42 14.25 -3.85
C LYS A 74 0.26 14.72 -2.98
N GLU A 75 -0.88 15.04 -3.60
CA GLU A 75 -2.09 15.49 -2.87
C GLU A 75 -2.67 14.34 -2.06
N ILE A 76 -2.69 13.12 -2.60
CA ILE A 76 -3.13 11.92 -1.89
C ILE A 76 -2.20 11.63 -0.70
N SER A 77 -0.89 11.70 -0.90
CA SER A 77 0.09 11.48 0.17
C SER A 77 -0.04 12.52 1.29
N HIS A 78 -0.24 13.79 0.93
CA HIS A 78 -0.48 14.86 1.92
C HIS A 78 -1.77 14.62 2.69
N PHE A 79 -2.84 14.29 1.99
CA PHE A 79 -4.13 13.97 2.62
C PHE A 79 -4.04 12.75 3.55
N CYS A 80 -3.35 11.68 3.13
CA CYS A 80 -3.13 10.53 3.99
C CYS A 80 -2.38 10.89 5.29
N LYS A 81 -1.41 11.80 5.22
CA LYS A 81 -0.73 12.31 6.40
C LYS A 81 -1.68 13.08 7.32
N GLU A 82 -2.51 13.97 6.77
CA GLU A 82 -3.53 14.71 7.54
C GLU A 82 -4.51 13.76 8.23
N VAL A 83 -4.94 12.69 7.54
CA VAL A 83 -5.81 11.66 8.12
C VAL A 83 -5.13 10.95 9.29
N MET A 84 -3.86 10.55 9.14
CA MET A 84 -3.10 9.89 10.23
C MET A 84 -2.89 10.82 11.43
N ASP A 85 -2.56 12.08 11.18
CA ASP A 85 -2.41 13.09 12.25
C ASP A 85 -3.75 13.29 13.00
N THR A 86 -4.88 13.29 12.25
CA THR A 86 -6.22 13.41 12.84
C THR A 86 -6.61 12.16 13.63
N ILE A 87 -6.30 10.96 13.14
CA ILE A 87 -6.52 9.71 13.88
C ILE A 87 -5.74 9.73 15.20
N GLY A 88 -4.48 10.17 15.17
CA GLY A 88 -3.65 10.27 16.35
C GLY A 88 -4.16 11.28 17.39
N ALA A 89 -4.72 12.41 16.94
CA ALA A 89 -5.21 13.47 17.82
C ALA A 89 -6.66 13.27 18.30
N ASN A 90 -7.55 12.80 17.43
CA ASN A 90 -9.01 12.81 17.63
C ASN A 90 -9.66 11.42 17.53
N GLY A 91 -8.87 10.38 17.33
CA GLY A 91 -9.33 8.99 17.22
C GLY A 91 -9.75 8.59 15.79
N PHE A 92 -9.92 7.28 15.61
CA PHE A 92 -10.16 6.63 14.30
C PHE A 92 -11.38 7.22 13.56
N GLU A 93 -12.49 7.46 14.25
CA GLU A 93 -13.75 7.92 13.64
C GLU A 93 -13.60 9.27 12.94
N SER A 94 -12.80 10.18 13.50
CA SER A 94 -12.54 11.49 12.90
C SER A 94 -11.78 11.38 11.59
N GLY A 95 -10.72 10.57 11.54
CA GLY A 95 -9.98 10.32 10.30
C GLY A 95 -10.80 9.54 9.27
N PHE A 96 -11.62 8.59 9.72
CA PHE A 96 -12.54 7.85 8.86
C PHE A 96 -13.53 8.80 8.17
N THR A 97 -14.13 9.73 8.90
CA THR A 97 -15.06 10.72 8.34
C THR A 97 -14.38 11.60 7.28
N MET A 98 -13.14 12.05 7.54
CA MET A 98 -12.37 12.80 6.54
C MET A 98 -12.18 12.02 5.23
N VAL A 99 -11.90 10.72 5.32
CA VAL A 99 -11.76 9.86 4.14
C VAL A 99 -13.09 9.74 3.38
N VAL A 100 -14.19 9.51 4.10
CA VAL A 100 -15.53 9.45 3.47
C VAL A 100 -15.84 10.72 2.71
N ASP A 101 -15.66 11.89 3.32
CA ASP A 101 -15.92 13.20 2.69
C ASP A 101 -15.04 13.40 1.44
N LYS A 102 -13.75 13.04 1.52
CA LYS A 102 -12.84 13.19 0.40
C LYS A 102 -13.17 12.25 -0.77
N THR A 103 -13.50 10.98 -0.46
CA THR A 103 -13.85 9.98 -1.48
C THR A 103 -15.23 10.21 -2.11
N GLN A 104 -16.10 10.97 -1.45
CA GLN A 104 -17.34 11.47 -2.07
C GLN A 104 -17.08 12.59 -3.07
N LYS A 105 -16.11 13.46 -2.82
CA LYS A 105 -15.72 14.54 -3.75
C LYS A 105 -14.98 14.03 -4.98
N TYR A 106 -14.25 12.92 -4.85
CA TYR A 106 -13.46 12.30 -5.91
C TYR A 106 -13.81 10.82 -6.08
N PRO A 107 -15.07 10.51 -6.48
CA PRO A 107 -15.56 9.14 -6.49
C PRO A 107 -14.88 8.23 -7.51
N GLY A 108 -14.34 8.79 -8.61
CA GLY A 108 -13.62 8.08 -9.67
C GLY A 108 -12.10 7.95 -9.42
N CYS A 109 -11.55 8.60 -8.38
CA CYS A 109 -10.11 8.55 -8.13
C CYS A 109 -9.68 7.22 -7.47
N GLY A 110 -9.41 6.20 -8.29
CA GLY A 110 -9.05 4.85 -7.82
C GLY A 110 -7.85 4.84 -6.88
N MET A 111 -6.83 5.66 -7.14
CA MET A 111 -5.65 5.77 -6.27
C MET A 111 -6.02 6.30 -4.88
N LEU A 112 -6.86 7.33 -4.79
CA LEU A 112 -7.37 7.85 -3.50
C LEU A 112 -8.11 6.74 -2.75
N LEU A 113 -9.06 6.08 -3.42
CA LEU A 113 -9.87 5.02 -2.85
C LEU A 113 -9.01 3.89 -2.28
N HIS A 114 -8.08 3.37 -3.08
CA HIS A 114 -7.18 2.29 -2.66
C HIS A 114 -6.27 2.71 -1.50
N THR A 115 -5.59 3.86 -1.62
CA THR A 115 -4.59 4.28 -0.62
C THR A 115 -5.24 4.60 0.71
N THR A 116 -6.42 5.26 0.70
CA THR A 116 -7.15 5.55 1.94
C THR A 116 -7.79 4.31 2.56
N ALA A 117 -8.25 3.36 1.75
CA ALA A 117 -8.72 2.07 2.26
C ALA A 117 -7.62 1.31 3.00
N LEU A 118 -6.42 1.24 2.40
CA LEU A 118 -5.25 0.59 3.01
C LEU A 118 -4.83 1.29 4.32
N LEU A 119 -4.82 2.63 4.34
CA LEU A 119 -4.52 3.41 5.53
C LEU A 119 -5.52 3.16 6.66
N LEU A 120 -6.82 3.22 6.34
CA LEU A 120 -7.88 2.99 7.33
C LEU A 120 -7.88 1.55 7.85
N ASP A 121 -7.55 0.59 7.01
CA ASP A 121 -7.46 -0.82 7.41
C ASP A 121 -6.36 -1.03 8.44
N GLY A 122 -5.16 -0.52 8.18
CA GLY A 122 -4.07 -0.55 9.15
C GLY A 122 -4.39 0.20 10.44
N ALA A 123 -5.01 1.39 10.33
CA ALA A 123 -5.40 2.18 11.50
C ALA A 123 -6.49 1.50 12.33
N LEU A 124 -7.45 0.81 11.68
CA LEU A 124 -8.50 0.05 12.37
C LEU A 124 -7.93 -1.10 13.19
N MET A 125 -6.93 -1.81 12.66
CA MET A 125 -6.24 -2.89 13.41
C MET A 125 -5.57 -2.38 14.68
N LEU A 126 -5.05 -1.15 14.66
CA LEU A 126 -4.34 -0.53 15.80
C LEU A 126 -5.25 0.25 16.74
N SER A 127 -6.52 0.47 16.39
CA SER A 127 -7.43 1.38 17.08
C SER A 127 -7.98 0.84 18.42
N GLY A 128 -7.87 -0.46 18.66
CA GLY A 128 -8.52 -1.12 19.80
C GLY A 128 -10.05 -1.14 19.73
N ILE A 129 -10.66 -0.77 18.60
CA ILE A 129 -12.10 -0.82 18.38
C ILE A 129 -12.55 -2.26 18.31
N THR A 130 -13.54 -2.63 19.11
CA THR A 130 -14.13 -3.97 19.14
C THR A 130 -15.50 -4.00 18.47
N ASP A 131 -16.03 -5.21 18.24
CA ASP A 131 -17.35 -5.44 17.70
C ASP A 131 -18.45 -4.73 18.55
N PRO A 132 -19.53 -4.22 17.91
CA PRO A 132 -19.89 -4.32 16.48
C PRO A 132 -19.33 -3.17 15.61
N ARG A 133 -18.68 -2.19 16.19
CA ARG A 133 -18.17 -1.02 15.42
C ARG A 133 -17.06 -1.40 14.45
N LYS A 134 -16.22 -2.36 14.81
CA LYS A 134 -15.15 -2.87 13.97
C LYS A 134 -15.72 -3.46 12.67
N GLU A 135 -16.76 -4.30 12.76
CA GLU A 135 -17.42 -4.90 11.59
C GLU A 135 -17.99 -3.83 10.65
N LYS A 136 -18.65 -2.81 11.20
CA LYS A 136 -19.17 -1.69 10.41
C LYS A 136 -18.06 -0.99 9.61
N TYR A 137 -16.95 -0.63 10.27
CA TYR A 137 -15.84 0.04 9.58
C TYR A 137 -15.15 -0.89 8.58
N SER A 138 -14.95 -2.16 8.90
CA SER A 138 -14.40 -3.16 7.98
C SER A 138 -15.23 -3.28 6.71
N SER A 139 -16.56 -3.34 6.82
CA SER A 139 -17.47 -3.38 5.68
C SER A 139 -17.33 -2.13 4.79
N GLN A 140 -17.24 -0.94 5.40
CA GLN A 140 -17.08 0.30 4.66
C GLN A 140 -15.69 0.42 3.98
N ILE A 141 -14.64 -0.11 4.60
CA ILE A 141 -13.31 -0.19 4.00
C ILE A 141 -13.31 -1.16 2.80
N ILE A 142 -14.00 -2.31 2.92
CA ILE A 142 -14.21 -3.24 1.80
C ILE A 142 -14.93 -2.55 0.63
N ASP A 143 -15.89 -1.70 0.89
CA ASP A 143 -16.58 -0.95 -0.16
C ASP A 143 -15.66 0.07 -0.86
N LEU A 144 -14.72 0.68 -0.15
CA LEU A 144 -13.68 1.50 -0.77
C LEU A 144 -12.78 0.65 -1.71
N TYR A 145 -12.37 -0.54 -1.27
CA TYR A 145 -11.61 -1.46 -2.13
C TYR A 145 -12.42 -1.91 -3.36
N LYS A 146 -13.71 -2.23 -3.22
CA LYS A 146 -14.58 -2.58 -4.35
C LYS A 146 -14.66 -1.45 -5.38
N ARG A 147 -14.81 -0.21 -4.92
CA ARG A 147 -14.80 0.96 -5.81
C ARG A 147 -13.44 1.14 -6.48
N ALA A 148 -12.34 0.95 -5.76
CA ALA A 148 -10.99 1.01 -6.32
C ALA A 148 -10.72 -0.11 -7.33
N ALA A 149 -11.29 -1.31 -7.12
CA ALA A 149 -11.21 -2.43 -8.07
C ALA A 149 -11.96 -2.17 -9.39
N GLY A 150 -12.86 -1.16 -9.43
CA GLY A 150 -13.49 -0.67 -10.65
C GLY A 150 -12.65 0.38 -11.41
N SER A 151 -11.42 0.68 -10.98
CA SER A 151 -10.56 1.68 -11.61
C SER A 151 -10.16 1.28 -13.05
N GLU A 152 -10.09 2.26 -13.95
CA GLU A 152 -9.53 2.08 -15.30
C GLU A 152 -8.01 1.81 -15.24
N ASP A 153 -7.31 2.33 -14.23
CA ASP A 153 -5.91 2.03 -13.98
C ASP A 153 -5.75 0.57 -13.53
N GLU A 154 -5.17 -0.24 -14.42
CA GLU A 154 -4.96 -1.67 -14.18
C GLU A 154 -4.14 -1.95 -12.91
N LYS A 155 -3.14 -1.13 -12.61
CA LYS A 155 -2.30 -1.32 -11.41
C LYS A 155 -3.12 -1.11 -10.14
N ILE A 156 -3.96 -0.08 -10.11
CA ILE A 156 -4.83 0.20 -8.97
C ILE A 156 -5.89 -0.88 -8.84
N ARG A 157 -6.53 -1.26 -9.95
CA ARG A 157 -7.50 -2.33 -10.01
C ARG A 157 -6.95 -3.62 -9.42
N ASN A 158 -5.76 -4.07 -9.89
CA ASN A 158 -5.14 -5.30 -9.42
C ASN A 158 -4.76 -5.24 -7.93
N LYS A 159 -4.22 -4.10 -7.44
CA LYS A 159 -3.93 -3.92 -6.02
C LYS A 159 -5.20 -4.01 -5.16
N ALA A 160 -6.26 -3.35 -5.58
CA ALA A 160 -7.54 -3.38 -4.85
C ALA A 160 -8.18 -4.77 -4.87
N THR A 161 -8.14 -5.48 -6.00
CA THR A 161 -8.62 -6.85 -6.15
C THR A 161 -7.84 -7.81 -5.24
N PHE A 162 -6.52 -7.67 -5.15
CA PHE A 162 -5.70 -8.44 -4.21
C PHE A 162 -6.11 -8.20 -2.75
N MET A 163 -6.34 -6.94 -2.37
CA MET A 163 -6.80 -6.61 -1.02
C MET A 163 -8.17 -7.19 -0.72
N LEU A 164 -9.10 -7.19 -1.71
CA LEU A 164 -10.41 -7.83 -1.57
C LEU A 164 -10.30 -9.33 -1.35
N ALA A 165 -9.46 -10.03 -2.12
CA ALA A 165 -9.20 -11.46 -1.91
C ALA A 165 -8.73 -11.73 -0.47
N SER A 166 -7.76 -10.96 0.02
CA SER A 166 -7.25 -11.08 1.39
C SER A 166 -8.35 -10.82 2.44
N LYS A 167 -9.18 -9.80 2.23
CA LYS A 167 -10.30 -9.49 3.14
C LYS A 167 -11.34 -10.60 3.19
N TYR A 168 -11.74 -11.12 2.03
CA TYR A 168 -12.69 -12.22 1.96
C TYR A 168 -12.14 -13.51 2.58
N MET A 169 -10.83 -13.80 2.44
CA MET A 169 -10.19 -14.89 3.18
C MET A 169 -10.30 -14.70 4.69
N GLY A 170 -10.04 -13.51 5.19
CA GLY A 170 -10.14 -13.19 6.63
C GLY A 170 -11.58 -13.21 7.18
N LEU A 171 -12.58 -13.12 6.30
CA LEU A 171 -14.00 -13.26 6.62
C LEU A 171 -14.53 -14.69 6.39
N GLU A 172 -13.66 -15.63 6.00
CA GLU A 172 -14.02 -17.01 5.63
C GLU A 172 -14.97 -17.10 4.42
N GLU A 173 -15.07 -16.02 3.61
CA GLU A 173 -15.87 -15.97 2.39
C GLU A 173 -15.04 -16.49 1.19
N TYR A 174 -14.64 -17.74 1.23
CA TYR A 174 -13.64 -18.33 0.33
C TYR A 174 -14.02 -18.29 -1.15
N ASP A 175 -15.32 -18.46 -1.48
CA ASP A 175 -15.79 -18.37 -2.86
C ASP A 175 -15.54 -16.98 -3.44
N LYS A 176 -15.87 -15.91 -2.68
CA LYS A 176 -15.58 -14.53 -3.10
C LYS A 176 -14.09 -14.24 -3.17
N ALA A 177 -13.30 -14.82 -2.26
CA ALA A 177 -11.84 -14.69 -2.32
C ALA A 177 -11.30 -15.30 -3.61
N GLN A 178 -11.79 -16.50 -4.00
CA GLN A 178 -11.40 -17.16 -5.24
C GLN A 178 -11.81 -16.34 -6.48
N GLU A 179 -13.03 -15.81 -6.52
CA GLU A 179 -13.47 -14.89 -7.61
C GLU A 179 -12.51 -13.70 -7.79
N MET A 180 -12.03 -13.12 -6.70
CA MET A 180 -11.06 -12.01 -6.77
C MET A 180 -9.69 -12.48 -7.26
N LEU A 181 -9.23 -13.66 -6.84
CA LEU A 181 -7.96 -14.23 -7.30
C LEU A 181 -8.00 -14.54 -8.80
N ASP A 182 -9.12 -15.04 -9.32
CA ASP A 182 -9.29 -15.37 -10.74
C ASP A 182 -9.27 -14.13 -11.64
N LEU A 183 -9.56 -12.94 -11.08
CA LEU A 183 -9.45 -11.65 -11.79
C LEU A 183 -8.02 -11.11 -11.86
N LEU A 184 -7.09 -11.63 -11.06
CA LEU A 184 -5.71 -11.17 -11.05
C LEU A 184 -4.92 -11.80 -12.20
N PRO A 185 -4.06 -11.02 -12.87
CA PRO A 185 -3.22 -11.56 -13.93
C PRO A 185 -2.22 -12.56 -13.35
N GLU A 186 -2.04 -13.69 -14.05
CA GLU A 186 -0.90 -14.56 -13.79
C GLU A 186 0.40 -13.78 -13.98
N ARG A 187 1.45 -14.17 -13.24
CA ARG A 187 2.76 -13.53 -13.33
C ARG A 187 3.20 -13.43 -14.80
N SER A 188 3.57 -12.24 -15.25
CA SER A 188 4.22 -12.07 -16.55
C SER A 188 5.51 -12.89 -16.57
N SER A 189 5.67 -13.76 -17.56
CA SER A 189 6.89 -14.53 -17.80
C SER A 189 8.11 -13.65 -18.13
N ILE A 190 7.90 -12.35 -18.37
CA ILE A 190 8.94 -11.38 -18.73
C ILE A 190 9.32 -10.58 -17.49
N ASP A 191 10.52 -10.83 -16.98
CA ASP A 191 11.10 -10.06 -15.89
C ASP A 191 11.77 -8.79 -16.44
N LYS A 192 11.01 -7.69 -16.41
CA LYS A 192 11.50 -6.39 -16.87
C LYS A 192 12.74 -5.92 -16.10
N MET A 193 12.84 -6.19 -14.79
CA MET A 193 13.99 -5.76 -13.99
C MET A 193 15.25 -6.51 -14.40
N GLN A 194 15.15 -7.80 -14.65
CA GLN A 194 16.27 -8.61 -15.15
C GLN A 194 16.74 -8.14 -16.54
N LEU A 195 15.81 -7.89 -17.46
CA LEU A 195 16.14 -7.36 -18.79
C LEU A 195 16.78 -5.97 -18.71
N GLN A 196 16.28 -5.10 -17.84
CA GLN A 196 16.84 -3.76 -17.63
C GLN A 196 18.27 -3.83 -17.09
N ALA A 197 18.53 -4.72 -16.12
CA ALA A 197 19.86 -4.94 -15.58
C ALA A 197 20.83 -5.49 -16.64
N ASN A 198 20.38 -6.44 -17.47
CA ASN A 198 21.16 -6.96 -18.57
C ASN A 198 21.51 -5.87 -19.60
N LEU A 199 20.53 -5.01 -19.93
CA LEU A 199 20.76 -3.86 -20.82
C LEU A 199 21.80 -2.90 -20.25
N TRP A 200 21.68 -2.52 -18.98
CA TRP A 200 22.64 -1.64 -18.32
C TRP A 200 24.02 -2.26 -18.23
N SER A 201 24.12 -3.56 -17.92
CA SER A 201 25.37 -4.30 -17.94
C SER A 201 26.03 -4.26 -19.31
N SER A 202 25.26 -4.48 -20.40
CA SER A 202 25.77 -4.41 -21.78
C SER A 202 26.20 -2.99 -22.18
N GLN A 203 25.63 -1.96 -21.53
CA GLN A 203 26.04 -0.56 -21.72
C GLN A 203 27.22 -0.15 -20.86
N GLY A 204 27.80 -1.04 -20.04
CA GLY A 204 28.87 -0.73 -19.09
C GLY A 204 28.41 -0.02 -17.83
N LYS A 205 27.11 0.15 -17.60
CA LYS A 205 26.52 0.72 -16.38
C LYS A 205 26.39 -0.35 -15.31
N LEU A 206 27.57 -0.82 -14.83
CA LEU A 206 27.63 -2.00 -13.95
C LEU A 206 27.06 -1.74 -12.57
N THR A 207 27.31 -0.56 -12.01
CA THR A 207 26.81 -0.17 -10.67
C THR A 207 25.29 -0.12 -10.63
N GLU A 208 24.67 0.53 -11.63
CA GLU A 208 23.21 0.65 -11.73
C GLU A 208 22.55 -0.72 -11.96
N ALA A 209 23.18 -1.57 -12.80
CA ALA A 209 22.73 -2.93 -13.03
C ALA A 209 22.78 -3.78 -11.75
N ALA A 210 23.90 -3.71 -11.01
CA ALA A 210 24.08 -4.42 -9.76
C ALA A 210 23.10 -3.93 -8.69
N GLU A 211 22.96 -2.62 -8.49
CA GLU A 211 22.01 -2.06 -7.53
C GLU A 211 20.56 -2.50 -7.82
N LEU A 212 20.16 -2.54 -9.10
CA LEU A 212 18.83 -2.99 -9.48
C LEU A 212 18.60 -4.46 -9.11
N LEU A 213 19.58 -5.34 -9.39
CA LEU A 213 19.50 -6.76 -9.06
C LEU A 213 19.54 -7.02 -7.55
N GLU A 214 20.40 -6.31 -6.83
CA GLU A 214 20.48 -6.38 -5.37
C GLU A 214 19.16 -5.95 -4.72
N ARG A 215 18.52 -4.87 -5.21
CA ARG A 215 17.20 -4.43 -4.73
C ARG A 215 16.12 -5.45 -5.07
N LYS A 216 16.15 -6.05 -6.26
CA LYS A 216 15.24 -7.12 -6.63
C LYS A 216 15.37 -8.30 -5.68
N LEU A 217 16.60 -8.76 -5.45
CA LEU A 217 16.88 -9.87 -4.54
C LEU A 217 16.39 -9.59 -3.13
N LEU A 218 16.70 -8.40 -2.59
CA LEU A 218 16.34 -8.02 -1.22
C LEU A 218 14.83 -7.82 -1.01
N LEU A 219 14.18 -7.09 -1.93
CA LEU A 219 12.81 -6.62 -1.70
C LEU A 219 11.73 -7.54 -2.28
N LEU A 220 12.06 -8.30 -3.32
CA LEU A 220 11.10 -9.16 -4.00
C LEU A 220 11.37 -10.65 -3.72
N GLU A 221 12.50 -11.16 -4.20
CA GLU A 221 12.76 -12.59 -4.21
C GLU A 221 12.95 -13.16 -2.79
N SER A 222 13.74 -12.49 -1.95
CA SER A 222 13.97 -12.98 -0.58
C SER A 222 12.70 -12.94 0.27
N ASN A 223 11.88 -11.90 0.15
CA ASN A 223 10.61 -11.81 0.86
C ASN A 223 9.60 -12.86 0.35
N GLU A 224 9.58 -13.13 -0.94
CA GLU A 224 8.71 -14.14 -1.51
C GLU A 224 9.10 -15.54 -1.04
N ILE A 225 10.40 -15.88 -1.05
CA ILE A 225 10.90 -17.16 -0.52
C ILE A 225 10.52 -17.32 0.96
N GLN A 226 10.70 -16.29 1.78
CA GLN A 226 10.31 -16.31 3.20
C GLN A 226 8.80 -16.55 3.37
N SER A 227 7.98 -15.85 2.60
CA SER A 227 6.51 -16.01 2.64
C SER A 227 6.09 -17.43 2.25
N ILE A 228 6.67 -17.98 1.18
CA ILE A 228 6.37 -19.35 0.72
C ILE A 228 6.76 -20.37 1.78
N LEU A 229 7.98 -20.28 2.35
CA LEU A 229 8.46 -21.23 3.36
C LEU A 229 7.60 -21.18 4.62
N THR A 230 7.21 -19.99 5.06
CA THR A 230 6.32 -19.79 6.21
C THR A 230 4.94 -20.41 5.96
N SER A 231 4.36 -20.17 4.78
CA SER A 231 3.07 -20.75 4.39
C SER A 231 3.12 -22.28 4.27
N LEU A 232 4.20 -22.83 3.72
CA LEU A 232 4.39 -24.27 3.62
C LEU A 232 4.53 -24.92 5.01
N ALA A 233 5.23 -24.26 5.95
CA ALA A 233 5.31 -24.72 7.32
C ALA A 233 3.93 -24.74 7.98
N GLU A 234 3.13 -23.69 7.81
CA GLU A 234 1.75 -23.62 8.33
C GLU A 234 0.85 -24.69 7.73
N ILE A 235 0.92 -24.92 6.43
CA ILE A 235 0.17 -26.01 5.77
C ILE A 235 0.58 -27.37 6.34
N ALA A 236 1.88 -27.61 6.52
CA ALA A 236 2.36 -28.86 7.10
C ALA A 236 1.86 -29.09 8.53
N LEU A 237 1.76 -28.01 9.35
CA LEU A 237 1.15 -28.09 10.68
C LEU A 237 -0.33 -28.45 10.60
N LYS A 238 -1.11 -27.83 9.73
CA LYS A 238 -2.54 -28.12 9.52
C LYS A 238 -2.79 -29.56 9.03
N GLU A 239 -1.84 -30.13 8.29
CA GLU A 239 -1.86 -31.51 7.85
C GLU A 239 -1.35 -32.51 8.90
N GLY A 240 -0.92 -32.04 10.07
CA GLY A 240 -0.35 -32.87 11.13
C GLY A 240 1.08 -33.37 10.85
N ARG A 241 1.77 -32.81 9.84
CA ARG A 241 3.15 -33.18 9.47
C ARG A 241 4.16 -32.28 10.22
N THR A 242 4.19 -32.43 11.57
CA THR A 242 4.96 -31.54 12.46
C THR A 242 6.45 -31.56 12.18
N GLU A 243 7.03 -32.76 11.91
CA GLU A 243 8.45 -32.90 11.58
C GLU A 243 8.83 -32.15 10.30
N ASN A 244 7.95 -32.19 9.27
CA ASN A 244 8.15 -31.42 8.05
C ASN A 244 8.02 -29.92 8.29
N ALA A 245 7.08 -29.50 9.13
CA ALA A 245 6.91 -28.11 9.50
C ALA A 245 8.15 -27.54 10.21
N ALA A 246 8.69 -28.30 11.17
CA ALA A 246 9.93 -27.95 11.87
C ALA A 246 11.11 -27.77 10.87
N ARG A 247 11.24 -28.70 9.94
CA ARG A 247 12.30 -28.62 8.91
C ARG A 247 12.12 -27.42 7.98
N LEU A 248 10.89 -27.10 7.56
CA LEU A 248 10.59 -25.91 6.75
C LEU A 248 10.89 -24.62 7.52
N ALA A 249 10.57 -24.57 8.80
CA ALA A 249 10.87 -23.44 9.67
C ALA A 249 12.39 -23.24 9.84
N GLU A 250 13.15 -24.31 10.00
CA GLU A 250 14.60 -24.28 10.05
C GLU A 250 15.19 -23.72 8.73
N ILE A 251 14.74 -24.23 7.58
CA ILE A 251 15.14 -23.75 6.24
C ILE A 251 14.81 -22.25 6.09
N SER A 252 13.62 -21.81 6.55
CA SER A 252 13.24 -20.40 6.53
C SER A 252 14.23 -19.54 7.32
N GLY A 253 14.57 -19.96 8.53
CA GLY A 253 15.55 -19.26 9.38
C GLY A 253 16.95 -19.23 8.76
N GLU A 254 17.43 -20.32 8.18
CA GLU A 254 18.71 -20.39 7.47
C GLU A 254 18.70 -19.51 6.23
N THR A 255 17.62 -19.50 5.46
CA THR A 255 17.45 -18.65 4.28
C THR A 255 17.51 -17.18 4.66
N ALA A 256 16.81 -16.77 5.72
CA ALA A 256 16.87 -15.38 6.20
C ALA A 256 18.32 -14.96 6.53
N ARG A 257 19.08 -15.80 7.19
CA ARG A 257 20.50 -15.54 7.51
C ARG A 257 21.39 -15.52 6.27
N LEU A 258 21.19 -16.48 5.35
CA LEU A 258 21.98 -16.58 4.11
C LEU A 258 21.78 -15.34 3.22
N PHE A 259 20.55 -14.85 3.13
CA PHE A 259 20.24 -13.63 2.36
C PHE A 259 20.47 -12.33 3.13
N GLY A 260 21.03 -12.38 4.35
CA GLY A 260 21.33 -11.20 5.15
C GLY A 260 20.08 -10.35 5.47
N LEU A 261 18.92 -11.00 5.60
CA LEU A 261 17.69 -10.34 5.98
C LEU A 261 17.74 -9.87 7.44
N TRP A 262 16.79 -9.05 7.83
CA TRP A 262 16.67 -8.65 9.22
C TRP A 262 16.49 -9.90 10.11
N GLU A 263 17.28 -9.99 11.19
CA GLU A 263 17.35 -11.16 12.07
C GLU A 263 15.96 -11.63 12.57
N TYR A 264 15.04 -10.69 12.78
CA TYR A 264 13.65 -10.97 13.08
C TYR A 264 13.02 -12.03 12.15
N CYS A 265 13.32 -11.96 10.85
CA CYS A 265 12.75 -12.87 9.85
C CYS A 265 13.14 -14.34 10.10
N SER A 266 14.30 -14.57 10.72
CA SER A 266 14.77 -15.94 11.00
C SER A 266 13.99 -16.68 12.10
N PHE A 267 13.17 -15.95 12.86
CA PHE A 267 12.42 -16.48 14.00
C PHE A 267 10.93 -16.64 13.74
N VAL A 268 10.38 -16.08 12.65
CA VAL A 268 8.94 -16.05 12.39
C VAL A 268 8.37 -17.48 12.23
N ALA A 269 8.90 -18.26 11.28
CA ALA A 269 8.43 -19.62 11.05
C ALA A 269 8.72 -20.57 12.23
N PRO A 270 9.92 -20.55 12.87
CA PRO A 270 10.16 -21.31 14.08
C PRO A 270 9.16 -21.00 15.22
N LEU A 271 8.79 -19.73 15.42
CA LEU A 271 7.79 -19.39 16.43
C LEU A 271 6.42 -20.02 16.13
N GLN A 272 5.99 -20.02 14.87
CA GLN A 272 4.72 -20.64 14.48
C GLN A 272 4.68 -22.13 14.83
N VAL A 273 5.78 -22.86 14.59
CA VAL A 273 5.89 -24.28 14.93
C VAL A 273 5.84 -24.48 16.44
N ALA A 274 6.69 -23.75 17.19
CA ALA A 274 6.74 -23.87 18.65
C ALA A 274 5.40 -23.53 19.33
N VAL A 275 4.68 -22.54 18.80
CA VAL A 275 3.35 -22.14 19.30
C VAL A 275 2.31 -23.21 18.97
N HIS A 276 2.33 -23.78 17.75
CA HIS A 276 1.40 -24.85 17.36
C HIS A 276 1.57 -26.11 18.21
N GLU A 277 2.82 -26.43 18.59
CA GLU A 277 3.15 -27.55 19.46
C GLU A 277 2.93 -27.27 20.97
N GLU A 278 2.50 -26.03 21.30
CA GLU A 278 2.39 -25.53 22.67
C GLU A 278 3.68 -25.71 23.49
N ASN A 279 4.84 -25.67 22.80
CA ASN A 279 6.15 -25.82 23.44
C ASN A 279 6.53 -24.53 24.18
N VAL A 280 6.21 -24.48 25.49
CA VAL A 280 6.39 -23.30 26.35
C VAL A 280 7.83 -22.77 26.33
N GLN A 281 8.81 -23.67 26.54
CA GLN A 281 10.21 -23.27 26.66
C GLN A 281 10.78 -22.70 25.35
N GLU A 282 10.50 -23.36 24.27
CA GLU A 282 10.97 -22.95 22.95
C GLU A 282 10.28 -21.66 22.49
N SER A 283 8.96 -21.56 22.67
CA SER A 283 8.20 -20.34 22.34
C SER A 283 8.76 -19.13 23.09
N ILE A 284 9.04 -19.24 24.40
CA ILE A 284 9.62 -18.14 25.19
C ILE A 284 11.04 -17.82 24.70
N SER A 285 11.85 -18.81 24.40
CA SER A 285 13.22 -18.62 23.88
C SER A 285 13.21 -17.87 22.56
N ILE A 286 12.32 -18.26 21.63
CA ILE A 286 12.18 -17.59 20.33
C ILE A 286 11.61 -16.19 20.50
N LEU A 287 10.61 -15.96 21.35
CA LEU A 287 10.07 -14.63 21.63
C LEU A 287 11.12 -13.69 22.21
N LYS A 288 12.02 -14.16 23.08
CA LYS A 288 13.19 -13.39 23.55
C LYS A 288 14.06 -12.94 22.40
N SER A 289 14.34 -13.84 21.47
CA SER A 289 15.16 -13.58 20.29
C SER A 289 14.48 -12.57 19.35
N ILE A 290 13.18 -12.71 19.13
CA ILE A 290 12.34 -11.77 18.33
C ILE A 290 12.38 -10.37 18.94
N PHE A 291 12.11 -10.25 20.24
CA PHE A 291 12.10 -8.95 20.90
C PHE A 291 13.52 -8.32 20.96
N ALA A 292 14.58 -9.12 21.07
CA ALA A 292 15.94 -8.63 20.97
C ALA A 292 16.24 -8.13 19.55
N ALA A 293 15.85 -8.88 18.52
CA ALA A 293 16.06 -8.53 17.12
C ALA A 293 15.36 -7.20 16.72
N VAL A 294 14.23 -6.87 17.37
CA VAL A 294 13.52 -5.59 17.18
C VAL A 294 14.42 -4.37 17.51
N PHE A 295 15.34 -4.51 18.46
CA PHE A 295 16.27 -3.45 18.84
C PHE A 295 17.62 -3.54 18.12
N THR A 296 17.88 -4.62 17.41
CA THR A 296 19.13 -4.81 16.68
C THR A 296 19.05 -4.05 15.35
N PRO A 297 20.00 -3.11 15.09
CA PRO A 297 20.06 -2.44 13.81
C PRO A 297 20.29 -3.44 12.66
N TRP A 298 19.45 -3.38 11.65
CA TRP A 298 19.67 -4.16 10.44
C TRP A 298 20.60 -3.41 9.50
N ASP A 299 21.82 -3.93 9.37
CA ASP A 299 22.86 -3.36 8.51
C ASP A 299 23.08 -4.25 7.29
N ILE A 300 22.40 -3.93 6.20
CA ILE A 300 22.49 -4.68 4.95
C ILE A 300 23.88 -4.64 4.31
N LYS A 301 24.71 -3.64 4.65
CA LYS A 301 26.08 -3.52 4.12
C LYS A 301 27.03 -4.61 4.63
N LYS A 302 26.64 -5.31 5.70
CA LYS A 302 27.40 -6.48 6.19
C LYS A 302 27.27 -7.70 5.28
N SER A 303 26.25 -7.73 4.44
CA SER A 303 26.06 -8.81 3.48
C SER A 303 26.77 -8.49 2.16
N PRO A 304 27.55 -9.43 1.59
CA PRO A 304 28.17 -9.24 0.27
C PRO A 304 27.14 -9.18 -0.86
N LEU A 305 25.88 -9.50 -0.60
CA LEU A 305 24.79 -9.48 -1.56
C LEU A 305 24.27 -8.07 -1.89
N TYR A 306 24.65 -7.03 -1.09
CA TYR A 306 24.01 -5.70 -1.16
C TYR A 306 25.04 -4.57 -1.13
N CYS A 307 26.14 -4.74 -1.89
CA CYS A 307 27.27 -3.80 -1.89
C CYS A 307 26.95 -2.44 -2.55
N HIS A 308 26.03 -2.43 -3.53
CA HIS A 308 25.71 -1.26 -4.34
C HIS A 308 24.47 -0.49 -3.83
N ILE A 309 23.70 -1.08 -2.91
CA ILE A 309 22.52 -0.39 -2.35
C ILE A 309 22.97 0.77 -1.46
N ALA A 310 22.57 1.99 -1.83
CA ALA A 310 22.75 3.16 -0.99
C ALA A 310 21.78 3.13 0.21
N VAL A 311 22.32 3.11 1.43
CA VAL A 311 21.54 3.17 2.68
C VAL A 311 21.60 4.60 3.22
N LYS A 312 20.44 5.18 3.54
CA LYS A 312 20.37 6.48 4.23
C LYS A 312 20.83 6.31 5.67
N GLU A 313 21.78 7.15 6.12
CA GLU A 313 22.45 7.06 7.44
C GLU A 313 21.51 7.23 8.66
N ASN A 314 20.25 7.65 8.46
CA ASN A 314 19.31 7.96 9.54
C ASN A 314 18.09 7.01 9.60
N GLN A 315 18.23 5.75 9.24
CA GLN A 315 17.12 4.81 9.48
C GLN A 315 17.09 4.43 10.96
N THR A 316 16.21 5.10 11.71
CA THR A 316 15.74 4.65 13.03
C THR A 316 15.33 3.18 12.92
N THR A 317 15.79 2.37 13.85
CA THR A 317 15.47 0.93 13.95
C THR A 317 13.97 0.73 13.74
N PRO A 318 13.51 0.16 12.60
CA PRO A 318 12.07 0.04 12.30
C PRO A 318 11.35 -0.77 13.39
N GLY A 319 12.08 -1.65 14.05
CA GLY A 319 11.59 -2.54 15.06
C GLY A 319 11.01 -1.86 16.31
N LYS A 320 11.55 -0.73 16.74
CA LYS A 320 10.99 -0.05 17.93
C LYS A 320 9.52 0.33 17.78
N LYS A 321 9.10 0.68 16.54
CA LYS A 321 7.70 1.00 16.25
C LYS A 321 6.80 -0.24 16.18
N MET A 322 7.39 -1.42 15.96
CA MET A 322 6.65 -2.70 15.88
C MET A 322 6.42 -3.32 17.26
N LEU A 323 7.26 -3.00 18.25
CA LEU A 323 7.21 -3.65 19.56
C LEU A 323 5.84 -3.57 20.24
N PRO A 324 5.14 -2.42 20.29
CA PRO A 324 3.82 -2.36 20.91
C PRO A 324 2.80 -3.31 20.27
N ALA A 325 2.84 -3.42 18.92
CA ALA A 325 1.94 -4.31 18.18
C ALA A 325 2.29 -5.79 18.43
N LEU A 326 3.58 -6.14 18.45
CA LEU A 326 4.03 -7.50 18.76
C LEU A 326 3.66 -7.91 20.18
N LEU A 327 3.82 -7.03 21.16
CA LEU A 327 3.40 -7.30 22.54
C LEU A 327 1.89 -7.50 22.62
N ALA A 328 1.12 -6.63 21.97
CA ALA A 328 -0.33 -6.74 21.93
C ALA A 328 -0.80 -8.06 21.28
N GLU A 329 -0.16 -8.49 20.20
CA GLU A 329 -0.44 -9.77 19.56
C GLU A 329 -0.20 -10.94 20.53
N VAL A 330 0.98 -11.02 21.12
CA VAL A 330 1.37 -12.14 22.00
C VAL A 330 0.53 -12.19 23.29
N GLU A 331 0.00 -11.06 23.74
CA GLU A 331 -0.86 -10.98 24.93
C GLU A 331 -2.33 -11.26 24.65
N ASN A 332 -2.83 -10.97 23.45
CA ASN A 332 -4.27 -11.02 23.16
C ASN A 332 -4.67 -12.12 22.18
N ASP A 333 -3.77 -12.65 21.37
CA ASP A 333 -4.09 -13.71 20.44
C ASP A 333 -4.23 -15.04 21.19
N PRO A 334 -5.38 -15.74 21.08
CA PRO A 334 -5.65 -17.02 21.76
C PRO A 334 -4.58 -18.09 21.53
N LYS A 335 -3.87 -18.06 20.41
CA LYS A 335 -2.80 -19.02 20.10
C LYS A 335 -1.64 -19.00 21.11
N TYR A 336 -1.45 -17.90 21.85
CA TYR A 336 -0.44 -17.75 22.90
C TYR A 336 -0.99 -18.00 24.31
N GLY A 337 -2.27 -18.37 24.45
CA GLY A 337 -2.95 -18.55 25.74
C GLY A 337 -2.22 -19.51 26.68
N PHE A 338 -1.56 -20.55 26.14
CA PHE A 338 -0.78 -21.53 26.91
C PHE A 338 0.46 -20.94 27.60
N LEU A 339 0.94 -19.75 27.16
CA LEU A 339 2.06 -19.03 27.77
C LEU A 339 1.65 -18.13 28.93
N HIS A 340 0.39 -17.69 28.99
CA HIS A 340 -0.03 -16.61 29.89
C HIS A 340 0.13 -16.93 31.38
N SER A 341 0.08 -18.21 31.77
CA SER A 341 0.30 -18.64 33.15
C SER A 341 1.78 -18.82 33.51
N ASN A 342 2.70 -18.71 32.55
CA ASN A 342 4.12 -18.90 32.77
C ASN A 342 4.79 -17.62 33.30
N GLY A 343 5.49 -17.73 34.45
CA GLY A 343 6.13 -16.58 35.10
C GLY A 343 7.27 -15.97 34.28
N GLU A 344 8.01 -16.77 33.51
CA GLU A 344 9.10 -16.28 32.65
C GLU A 344 8.55 -15.48 31.47
N PHE A 345 7.45 -15.93 30.88
CA PHE A 345 6.73 -15.20 29.86
C PHE A 345 6.23 -13.84 30.37
N GLN A 346 5.59 -13.82 31.53
CA GLN A 346 5.10 -12.57 32.12
C GLN A 346 6.23 -11.57 32.40
N GLN A 347 7.37 -12.06 32.93
CA GLN A 347 8.54 -11.22 33.13
C GLN A 347 9.09 -10.65 31.81
N LEU A 348 9.12 -11.47 30.75
CA LEU A 348 9.51 -11.05 29.41
C LEU A 348 8.63 -9.91 28.89
N ILE A 349 7.31 -10.05 29.00
CA ILE A 349 6.36 -9.02 28.57
C ILE A 349 6.57 -7.72 29.36
N VAL A 350 6.65 -7.79 30.69
CA VAL A 350 6.89 -6.61 31.54
C VAL A 350 8.21 -5.91 31.17
N GLN A 351 9.28 -6.69 30.95
CA GLN A 351 10.59 -6.15 30.59
C GLN A 351 10.55 -5.37 29.26
N TYR A 352 9.85 -5.88 28.25
CA TYR A 352 9.82 -5.22 26.94
C TYR A 352 8.76 -4.12 26.85
N ARG A 353 7.68 -4.21 27.62
CA ARG A 353 6.71 -3.13 27.75
C ARG A 353 7.34 -1.85 28.36
N ALA A 354 8.27 -2.00 29.28
CA ALA A 354 9.02 -0.87 29.84
C ALA A 354 9.96 -0.19 28.82
N ARG A 355 10.13 -0.77 27.62
CA ARG A 355 10.96 -0.22 26.53
C ARG A 355 10.13 0.40 25.40
N CYS A 356 8.80 0.28 25.44
CA CYS A 356 7.86 0.99 24.56
C CYS A 356 7.76 2.45 24.96
#